data_2187e49b08e03242f4d45958e5285825
#
_entry.id   2187e49b08e03242f4d45958e5285825
#
_cell.length_a   1.000
_cell.length_b   1.000
_cell.length_c   1.000
_cell.angle_alpha   90.00
_cell.angle_beta   90.00
_cell.angle_gamma   90.00
#
_symmetry.space_group_name_H-M   'P 1'
#
loop_
_entity.id
_entity.type
_entity.pdbx_description
1 polymer ?
#
loop_
_entity_poly.entity_id
_entity_poly.type
_entity_poly.pdbx_seq_one_letter_code
_entity_poly.pdbx_strand_id
1 'polypeptide(L)'
;MEASLLIERLAQAHRDRFFQCRADYNVAGGEAMAAAWNVSGQYYETCSCDFVCPCLPGQMAVEPSKGSCTFAMAFQIENGKFGSVSLNGLGFIVLGWTPEAMGKGNWKVGLITDERASTEQREAITAIANGSSGGPMAALSGLIGTFLGVEPAPIRFDRDGPTWAVKASSLVEMKASAAMGINPSATEPLHLDNTGHPAADRIALARASESKVHALGLSWDDTSGKNNGQYAPFSWKSA
;
A
#
# COMPACT_ATOMS: atom_id res chain seq x y z
N MET A 1 13.97 -4.89 -39.07
CA MET A 1 14.38 -6.15 -38.46
C MET A 1 15.36 -5.94 -37.29
N GLU A 2 16.32 -5.04 -37.39
CA GLU A 2 17.33 -4.83 -36.31
C GLU A 2 16.79 -4.19 -35.01
N ALA A 3 15.81 -3.29 -35.11
CA ALA A 3 15.22 -2.65 -33.91
C ALA A 3 14.45 -3.63 -32.99
N SER A 4 13.81 -4.65 -33.59
CA SER A 4 13.06 -5.67 -32.81
C SER A 4 14.00 -6.58 -32.03
N LEU A 5 15.14 -6.92 -32.58
CA LEU A 5 16.17 -7.74 -31.93
C LEU A 5 16.89 -7.00 -30.77
N LEU A 6 16.98 -5.68 -30.86
CA LEU A 6 17.57 -4.86 -29.78
C LEU A 6 16.66 -4.78 -28.57
N ILE A 7 15.35 -4.63 -28.78
CA ILE A 7 14.34 -4.60 -27.71
C ILE A 7 14.26 -5.95 -26.99
N GLU A 8 14.32 -7.06 -27.73
CA GLU A 8 14.34 -8.39 -27.12
C GLU A 8 15.60 -8.66 -26.30
N ARG A 9 16.75 -8.20 -26.77
CA ARG A 9 18.04 -8.31 -26.03
C ARG A 9 18.05 -7.47 -24.74
N LEU A 10 17.48 -6.27 -24.75
CA LEU A 10 17.36 -5.42 -23.57
C LEU A 10 16.37 -6.02 -22.55
N ALA A 11 15.26 -6.60 -23.00
CA ALA A 11 14.29 -7.29 -22.16
C ALA A 11 14.87 -8.58 -21.56
N GLN A 12 15.74 -9.28 -22.30
CA GLN A 12 16.44 -10.48 -21.80
C GLN A 12 17.49 -10.10 -20.77
N ALA A 13 18.32 -9.09 -21.02
CA ALA A 13 19.32 -8.60 -20.06
C ALA A 13 18.70 -8.08 -18.75
N HIS A 14 17.46 -7.53 -18.81
CA HIS A 14 16.71 -7.14 -17.61
C HIS A 14 16.23 -8.36 -16.81
N ARG A 15 15.72 -9.40 -17.48
CA ARG A 15 15.35 -10.67 -16.85
C ARG A 15 16.56 -11.37 -16.22
N ASP A 16 17.67 -11.40 -16.91
CA ASP A 16 18.88 -12.06 -16.44
C ASP A 16 19.50 -11.37 -15.20
N ARG A 17 19.41 -10.03 -15.08
CA ARG A 17 19.78 -9.29 -13.87
C ARG A 17 18.86 -9.58 -12.69
N PHE A 18 17.58 -9.82 -12.94
CA PHE A 18 16.63 -10.21 -11.88
C PHE A 18 16.89 -11.62 -11.37
N PHE A 19 17.36 -12.53 -12.23
CA PHE A 19 17.75 -13.89 -11.85
C PHE A 19 19.15 -13.94 -11.20
N GLN A 20 20.08 -13.07 -11.60
CA GLN A 20 21.44 -13.01 -11.04
C GLN A 20 21.43 -12.56 -9.58
N CYS A 21 20.52 -11.65 -9.17
CA CYS A 21 20.34 -11.27 -7.75
C CYS A 21 19.82 -12.42 -6.86
N ARG A 22 19.31 -13.51 -7.45
CA ARG A 22 18.92 -14.74 -6.73
C ARG A 22 20.04 -15.76 -6.56
N ALA A 23 21.12 -15.65 -7.32
CA ALA A 23 22.19 -16.67 -7.37
C ALA A 23 23.28 -16.45 -6.30
N ASP A 24 23.44 -15.24 -5.78
CA ASP A 24 24.53 -14.92 -4.84
C ASP A 24 24.18 -15.14 -3.36
N TYR A 25 23.01 -15.70 -3.05
CA TYR A 25 22.57 -16.03 -1.68
C TYR A 25 22.48 -17.55 -1.45
N ASN A 26 23.38 -18.33 -2.06
CA ASN A 26 23.42 -19.77 -1.83
C ASN A 26 24.64 -20.15 -0.97
N VAL A 27 24.49 -20.05 0.34
CA VAL A 27 25.40 -20.65 1.30
C VAL A 27 24.65 -21.63 2.18
N ALA A 28 25.02 -22.90 2.02
CA ALA A 28 24.74 -24.07 2.87
C ALA A 28 23.27 -24.57 2.92
N GLY A 29 23.07 -25.76 2.40
CA GLY A 29 21.88 -26.60 2.39
C GLY A 29 21.05 -26.63 3.66
N GLY A 30 20.03 -25.81 3.70
CA GLY A 30 18.88 -25.81 4.57
C GLY A 30 17.84 -24.98 3.83
N GLU A 31 16.60 -25.45 3.76
CA GLU A 31 15.47 -24.60 3.34
C GLU A 31 15.54 -23.32 4.19
N ALA A 32 15.84 -22.19 3.55
CA ALA A 32 15.81 -20.90 4.23
C ALA A 32 14.34 -20.65 4.65
N MET A 33 14.01 -21.03 5.87
CA MET A 33 12.74 -20.66 6.49
C MET A 33 12.61 -19.15 6.35
N ALA A 34 11.60 -18.69 5.62
CA ALA A 34 11.35 -17.27 5.50
C ALA A 34 11.33 -16.65 6.90
N ALA A 35 12.11 -15.58 7.11
CA ALA A 35 12.24 -14.99 8.44
C ALA A 35 10.84 -14.64 8.97
N ALA A 36 10.50 -15.13 10.16
CA ALA A 36 9.25 -14.81 10.80
C ALA A 36 9.18 -13.29 11.07
N TRP A 37 8.07 -12.67 10.74
CA TRP A 37 7.87 -11.23 10.92
C TRP A 37 6.47 -10.92 11.44
N ASN A 38 6.37 -9.79 12.11
CA ASN A 38 5.09 -9.20 12.47
C ASN A 38 5.21 -7.67 12.48
N VAL A 39 4.13 -6.99 12.13
CA VAL A 39 3.99 -5.53 12.20
C VAL A 39 2.58 -5.17 12.63
N SER A 40 2.44 -4.14 13.48
CA SER A 40 1.15 -3.62 13.90
C SER A 40 1.21 -2.12 14.12
N GLY A 41 0.07 -1.45 14.02
CA GLY A 41 -0.03 -0.01 14.17
C GLY A 41 -1.30 0.54 13.52
N GLN A 42 -1.19 1.69 12.85
CA GLN A 42 -2.30 2.40 12.24
C GLN A 42 -2.21 2.39 10.72
N TYR A 43 -3.32 2.16 10.09
CA TYR A 43 -3.50 2.22 8.64
C TYR A 43 -4.40 3.39 8.28
N TYR A 44 -4.05 4.09 7.19
CA TYR A 44 -4.78 5.21 6.61
C TYR A 44 -4.80 5.09 5.10
N GLU A 45 -5.95 5.37 4.47
CA GLU A 45 -6.07 5.31 3.01
C GLU A 45 -6.91 6.45 2.46
N THR A 46 -6.50 6.94 1.29
CA THR A 46 -7.37 7.70 0.39
C THR A 46 -7.33 7.07 -1.00
N CYS A 47 -8.47 7.11 -1.71
CA CYS A 47 -8.54 6.66 -3.09
C CYS A 47 -9.37 7.61 -3.95
N SER A 48 -9.23 7.49 -5.27
CA SER A 48 -9.91 8.35 -6.25
C SER A 48 -11.41 8.10 -6.38
N CYS A 49 -11.92 7.02 -5.83
CA CYS A 49 -13.36 6.72 -5.84
C CYS A 49 -14.14 7.71 -4.99
N ASP A 50 -15.41 7.93 -5.36
CA ASP A 50 -16.35 8.66 -4.52
C ASP A 50 -16.63 7.89 -3.22
N PHE A 51 -17.03 8.61 -2.20
CA PHE A 51 -17.46 8.02 -0.93
C PHE A 51 -18.87 7.38 -1.08
N VAL A 52 -19.10 6.15 -0.73
CA VAL A 52 -18.24 5.09 -0.19
C VAL A 52 -17.59 4.35 -1.36
N CYS A 53 -16.29 4.01 -1.22
CA CYS A 53 -15.58 3.26 -2.25
C CYS A 53 -16.32 1.96 -2.61
N PRO A 54 -16.63 1.72 -3.89
CA PRO A 54 -17.40 0.54 -4.30
C PRO A 54 -16.59 -0.77 -4.22
N CYS A 55 -15.26 -0.70 -4.14
CA CYS A 55 -14.42 -1.89 -4.22
C CYS A 55 -14.65 -2.85 -3.06
N LEU A 56 -14.84 -2.35 -1.82
CA LEU A 56 -15.05 -3.20 -0.65
C LEU A 56 -16.39 -3.92 -0.70
N PRO A 57 -17.57 -3.23 -0.74
CA PRO A 57 -18.84 -3.92 -0.81
C PRO A 57 -19.04 -4.68 -2.13
N GLY A 58 -18.36 -4.27 -3.19
CA GLY A 58 -18.41 -4.91 -4.51
C GLY A 58 -17.41 -6.03 -4.71
N GLN A 59 -16.69 -6.47 -3.67
CA GLN A 59 -15.74 -7.59 -3.70
C GLN A 59 -14.69 -7.45 -4.82
N MET A 60 -14.21 -6.23 -5.06
CA MET A 60 -13.29 -5.85 -6.14
C MET A 60 -13.80 -6.12 -7.57
N ALA A 61 -15.06 -6.55 -7.76
CA ALA A 61 -15.65 -6.85 -9.07
C ALA A 61 -16.36 -5.65 -9.71
N VAL A 62 -16.63 -4.60 -8.92
CA VAL A 62 -17.32 -3.38 -9.38
C VAL A 62 -16.31 -2.39 -9.93
N GLU A 63 -16.66 -1.71 -11.02
CA GLU A 63 -15.86 -0.64 -11.60
C GLU A 63 -15.69 0.52 -10.61
N PRO A 64 -14.48 1.12 -10.55
CA PRO A 64 -14.26 2.34 -9.79
C PRO A 64 -15.20 3.47 -10.24
N SER A 65 -15.64 4.33 -9.31
CA SER A 65 -16.61 5.40 -9.64
C SER A 65 -16.12 6.39 -10.71
N LYS A 66 -14.84 6.44 -11.01
CA LYS A 66 -14.23 7.28 -12.05
C LYS A 66 -13.57 6.47 -13.19
N GLY A 67 -13.96 5.20 -13.35
CA GLY A 67 -13.46 4.30 -14.41
C GLY A 67 -12.08 3.69 -14.11
N SER A 68 -11.26 4.36 -13.33
CA SER A 68 -9.97 3.86 -12.85
C SER A 68 -9.83 4.19 -11.37
N CYS A 69 -8.97 3.47 -10.65
CA CYS A 69 -8.70 3.75 -9.25
C CYS A 69 -7.23 4.10 -9.04
N THR A 70 -6.97 5.23 -8.36
CA THR A 70 -5.68 5.55 -7.76
C THR A 70 -5.87 5.50 -6.25
N PHE A 71 -4.94 4.89 -5.54
CA PHE A 71 -5.02 4.77 -4.08
C PHE A 71 -3.65 4.95 -3.43
N ALA A 72 -3.68 5.41 -2.19
CA ALA A 72 -2.52 5.49 -1.32
C ALA A 72 -2.89 4.87 0.03
N MET A 73 -2.22 3.76 0.38
CA MET A 73 -2.38 3.03 1.64
C MET A 73 -1.16 3.29 2.52
N ALA A 74 -1.31 4.06 3.58
CA ALA A 74 -0.24 4.43 4.49
C ALA A 74 -0.30 3.62 5.78
N PHE A 75 0.83 3.08 6.19
CA PHE A 75 0.99 2.23 7.38
C PHE A 75 2.01 2.84 8.32
N GLN A 76 1.57 3.19 9.53
CA GLN A 76 2.41 3.62 10.65
C GLN A 76 2.70 2.41 11.53
N ILE A 77 3.93 1.93 11.54
CA ILE A 77 4.33 0.78 12.35
C ILE A 77 4.63 1.25 13.77
N GLU A 78 3.77 0.90 14.71
CA GLU A 78 4.01 1.14 16.14
C GLU A 78 4.92 0.07 16.73
N ASN A 79 4.62 -1.20 16.39
CA ASN A 79 5.43 -2.35 16.80
C ASN A 79 5.65 -3.27 15.61
N GLY A 80 6.89 -3.67 15.40
CA GLY A 80 7.22 -4.56 14.29
C GLY A 80 8.63 -5.08 14.29
N LYS A 81 8.80 -6.27 13.74
CA LYS A 81 10.10 -6.88 13.48
C LYS A 81 10.03 -7.79 12.26
N PHE A 82 11.17 -7.95 11.61
CA PHE A 82 11.40 -8.92 10.53
C PHE A 82 12.66 -9.72 10.90
N GLY A 83 12.49 -10.97 11.33
CA GLY A 83 13.57 -11.70 11.98
C GLY A 83 14.07 -10.94 13.22
N SER A 84 15.35 -10.54 13.19
CA SER A 84 15.99 -9.71 14.23
C SER A 84 15.89 -8.20 13.96
N VAL A 85 15.45 -7.77 12.78
CA VAL A 85 15.41 -6.36 12.37
C VAL A 85 14.17 -5.70 12.96
N SER A 86 14.34 -4.70 13.83
CA SER A 86 13.22 -3.89 14.37
C SER A 86 12.68 -2.94 13.30
N LEU A 87 11.36 -2.85 13.20
CA LEU A 87 10.66 -1.91 12.30
C LEU A 87 9.85 -0.85 13.08
N ASN A 88 10.01 -0.80 14.40
CA ASN A 88 9.26 0.12 15.28
C ASN A 88 9.45 1.59 14.88
N GLY A 89 8.36 2.33 14.84
CA GLY A 89 8.36 3.77 14.59
C GLY A 89 8.63 4.17 13.15
N LEU A 90 8.72 3.20 12.22
CA LEU A 90 8.84 3.44 10.78
C LEU A 90 7.45 3.48 10.13
N GLY A 91 7.40 4.01 8.91
CA GLY A 91 6.20 4.00 8.10
C GLY A 91 6.49 3.61 6.65
N PHE A 92 5.44 3.26 5.94
CA PHE A 92 5.49 3.07 4.49
C PHE A 92 4.14 3.38 3.85
N ILE A 93 4.16 3.67 2.55
CA ILE A 93 2.93 3.94 1.78
C ILE A 93 2.97 3.10 0.52
N VAL A 94 1.95 2.27 0.33
CA VAL A 94 1.69 1.55 -0.92
C VAL A 94 0.87 2.45 -1.82
N LEU A 95 1.40 2.79 -2.97
CA LEU A 95 0.72 3.53 -4.03
C LEU A 95 0.24 2.56 -5.08
N GLY A 96 -0.97 2.74 -5.57
CA GLY A 96 -1.50 1.90 -6.62
C GLY A 96 -2.37 2.62 -7.61
N TRP A 97 -2.41 2.08 -8.82
CA TRP A 97 -3.32 2.45 -9.88
C TRP A 97 -3.84 1.20 -10.58
N THR A 98 -5.15 1.17 -10.87
CA THR A 98 -5.79 0.11 -11.65
C THR A 98 -6.68 0.72 -12.72
N PRO A 99 -6.65 0.19 -13.96
CA PRO A 99 -7.39 0.78 -15.09
C PRO A 99 -8.90 0.53 -15.04
N GLU A 100 -9.35 -0.45 -14.26
CA GLU A 100 -10.74 -0.93 -14.20
C GLU A 100 -11.00 -1.60 -12.84
N ALA A 101 -12.02 -2.46 -12.74
CA ALA A 101 -12.33 -3.19 -11.51
C ALA A 101 -11.08 -3.86 -10.93
N MET A 102 -10.82 -3.65 -9.63
CA MET A 102 -9.56 -4.05 -8.98
C MET A 102 -9.27 -5.56 -9.13
N GLY A 103 -10.30 -6.40 -9.08
CA GLY A 103 -10.17 -7.86 -9.22
C GLY A 103 -9.67 -8.33 -10.60
N LYS A 104 -9.68 -7.47 -11.63
CA LYS A 104 -9.13 -7.78 -12.96
C LYS A 104 -7.60 -7.70 -13.00
N GLY A 105 -6.95 -7.14 -11.97
CA GLY A 105 -5.49 -7.04 -11.91
C GLY A 105 -4.92 -5.91 -12.74
N ASN A 106 -3.73 -6.13 -13.32
CA ASN A 106 -2.93 -5.14 -14.04
C ASN A 106 -2.59 -3.90 -13.21
N TRP A 107 -2.48 -4.08 -11.89
CA TRP A 107 -2.15 -2.97 -11.01
C TRP A 107 -0.73 -2.47 -11.29
N LYS A 108 -0.58 -1.16 -11.25
CA LYS A 108 0.72 -0.51 -11.11
C LYS A 108 0.88 -0.18 -9.64
N VAL A 109 1.92 -0.73 -8.99
CA VAL A 109 2.14 -0.55 -7.55
C VAL A 109 3.53 0.00 -7.30
N GLY A 110 3.62 1.03 -6.49
CA GLY A 110 4.87 1.60 -6.00
C GLY A 110 4.89 1.69 -4.48
N LEU A 111 6.05 1.89 -3.91
CA LEU A 111 6.25 1.95 -2.47
C LEU A 111 7.03 3.20 -2.07
N ILE A 112 6.50 3.98 -1.14
CA ILE A 112 7.26 4.98 -0.41
C ILE A 112 7.67 4.39 0.93
N THR A 113 8.95 4.43 1.27
CA THR A 113 9.48 3.98 2.55
C THR A 113 9.99 5.15 3.37
N ASP A 114 9.92 5.04 4.69
CA ASP A 114 10.50 6.03 5.59
C ASP A 114 12.00 6.20 5.29
N GLU A 115 12.45 7.42 5.06
CA GLU A 115 13.86 7.72 4.77
C GLU A 115 14.79 7.37 5.93
N ARG A 116 14.28 7.32 7.17
CA ARG A 116 15.01 6.90 8.38
C ARG A 116 15.32 5.41 8.41
N ALA A 117 14.69 4.61 7.55
CA ALA A 117 14.90 3.17 7.50
C ALA A 117 16.31 2.84 6.99
N SER A 118 17.00 1.92 7.68
CA SER A 118 18.25 1.33 7.17
C SER A 118 17.98 0.51 5.89
N THR A 119 19.03 0.06 5.23
CA THR A 119 18.90 -0.79 4.05
C THR A 119 18.11 -2.06 4.37
N GLU A 120 18.47 -2.75 5.46
CA GLU A 120 17.81 -3.99 5.90
C GLU A 120 16.33 -3.76 6.28
N GLN A 121 16.05 -2.63 6.95
CA GLN A 121 14.68 -2.25 7.29
C GLN A 121 13.84 -1.96 6.03
N ARG A 122 14.42 -1.28 5.04
CA ARG A 122 13.75 -0.97 3.77
C ARG A 122 13.48 -2.24 2.97
N GLU A 123 14.43 -3.17 2.91
CA GLU A 123 14.25 -4.47 2.26
C GLU A 123 13.14 -5.28 2.95
N ALA A 124 13.12 -5.32 4.29
CA ALA A 124 12.08 -5.98 5.07
C ALA A 124 10.68 -5.38 4.81
N ILE A 125 10.56 -4.04 4.86
CA ILE A 125 9.30 -3.34 4.56
C ILE A 125 8.85 -3.63 3.13
N THR A 126 9.79 -3.61 2.17
CA THR A 126 9.48 -3.90 0.76
C THR A 126 8.95 -5.32 0.59
N ALA A 127 9.58 -6.31 1.24
CA ALA A 127 9.17 -7.70 1.18
C ALA A 127 7.79 -7.95 1.83
N ILE A 128 7.47 -7.22 2.90
CA ILE A 128 6.13 -7.23 3.53
C ILE A 128 5.10 -6.59 2.59
N ALA A 129 5.39 -5.38 2.09
CA ALA A 129 4.44 -4.56 1.34
C ALA A 129 4.11 -5.12 -0.06
N ASN A 130 5.05 -5.80 -0.71
CA ASN A 130 4.82 -6.46 -2.01
C ASN A 130 4.33 -7.92 -1.88
N GLY A 131 4.20 -8.43 -0.66
CA GLY A 131 3.71 -9.78 -0.37
C GLY A 131 4.72 -10.90 -0.59
N SER A 132 5.99 -10.61 -0.97
CA SER A 132 7.00 -11.65 -1.22
C SER A 132 7.40 -12.44 0.04
N SER A 133 7.16 -11.87 1.22
CA SER A 133 7.37 -12.52 2.52
C SER A 133 6.10 -13.12 3.14
N GLY A 134 5.05 -13.31 2.35
CA GLY A 134 3.77 -13.79 2.85
C GLY A 134 2.94 -12.68 3.51
N GLY A 135 2.00 -13.08 4.37
CA GLY A 135 1.08 -12.17 5.05
C GLY A 135 -0.05 -11.66 4.15
N PRO A 136 -0.85 -10.66 4.62
CA PRO A 136 -2.06 -10.23 3.91
C PRO A 136 -1.81 -9.70 2.49
N MET A 137 -0.68 -9.04 2.24
CA MET A 137 -0.35 -8.51 0.92
C MET A 137 -0.02 -9.59 -0.10
N ALA A 138 0.36 -10.80 0.33
CA ALA A 138 0.61 -11.92 -0.58
C ALA A 138 -0.64 -12.32 -1.37
N ALA A 139 -1.84 -12.19 -0.79
CA ALA A 139 -3.09 -12.47 -1.46
C ALA A 139 -3.37 -11.51 -2.64
N LEU A 140 -2.80 -10.31 -2.62
CA LEU A 140 -2.96 -9.29 -3.66
C LEU A 140 -1.81 -9.30 -4.68
N SER A 141 -0.71 -10.00 -4.42
CA SER A 141 0.49 -9.98 -5.27
C SER A 141 0.21 -10.42 -6.71
N GLY A 142 -0.71 -11.37 -6.91
CA GLY A 142 -1.14 -11.83 -8.23
C GLY A 142 -1.90 -10.78 -9.07
N LEU A 143 -2.38 -9.70 -8.46
CA LEU A 143 -3.06 -8.58 -9.14
C LEU A 143 -2.06 -7.53 -9.66
N ILE A 144 -0.82 -7.53 -9.18
CA ILE A 144 0.21 -6.57 -9.56
C ILE A 144 0.77 -6.93 -10.93
N GLY A 145 0.46 -6.12 -11.93
CA GLY A 145 1.03 -6.25 -13.28
C GLY A 145 2.39 -5.56 -13.41
N THR A 146 2.59 -4.45 -12.70
CA THR A 146 3.84 -3.68 -12.76
C THR A 146 4.23 -3.15 -11.38
N PHE A 147 5.41 -3.51 -10.90
CA PHE A 147 6.01 -2.88 -9.73
C PHE A 147 6.86 -1.69 -10.17
N LEU A 148 6.49 -0.49 -9.71
CA LEU A 148 7.10 0.79 -10.13
C LEU A 148 8.40 1.11 -9.39
N GLY A 149 8.70 0.38 -8.31
CA GLY A 149 9.89 0.58 -7.49
C GLY A 149 9.59 1.12 -6.10
N VAL A 150 10.68 1.52 -5.42
CA VAL A 150 10.67 2.02 -4.05
C VAL A 150 11.34 3.38 -4.01
N GLU A 151 10.70 4.36 -3.37
CA GLU A 151 11.24 5.71 -3.19
C GLU A 151 11.27 6.05 -1.69
N PRO A 152 12.43 6.40 -1.09
CA PRO A 152 12.50 6.83 0.29
C PRO A 152 12.08 8.30 0.42
N ALA A 153 11.30 8.60 1.48
CA ALA A 153 10.90 9.96 1.81
C ALA A 153 10.64 10.11 3.32
N PRO A 154 10.69 11.34 3.89
CA PRO A 154 10.22 11.57 5.23
C PRO A 154 8.70 11.39 5.28
N ILE A 155 8.23 10.47 6.13
CA ILE A 155 6.78 10.21 6.30
C ILE A 155 6.34 10.76 7.66
N ARG A 156 5.26 11.54 7.65
CA ARG A 156 4.62 12.07 8.86
C ARG A 156 3.18 11.59 8.93
N PHE A 157 2.77 11.22 10.13
CA PHE A 157 1.40 10.83 10.47
C PHE A 157 0.91 11.79 11.55
N ASP A 158 -0.20 12.46 11.30
CA ASP A 158 -0.83 13.39 12.22
C ASP A 158 -2.28 12.95 12.44
N ARG A 159 -2.73 12.99 13.70
CA ARG A 159 -4.12 12.69 14.05
C ARG A 159 -4.61 13.70 15.08
N ASP A 160 -5.75 14.32 14.78
CA ASP A 160 -6.44 15.25 15.67
C ASP A 160 -7.94 14.85 15.72
N GLY A 161 -8.31 14.14 16.78
CA GLY A 161 -9.65 13.61 16.97
C GLY A 161 -10.11 12.75 15.79
N PRO A 162 -11.20 13.15 15.08
CA PRO A 162 -11.73 12.42 13.94
C PRO A 162 -10.93 12.64 12.64
N THR A 163 -10.03 13.62 12.61
CA THR A 163 -9.25 13.98 11.41
C THR A 163 -7.86 13.37 11.48
N TRP A 164 -7.37 12.91 10.33
CA TRP A 164 -6.02 12.42 10.18
C TRP A 164 -5.38 12.96 8.91
N ALA A 165 -4.06 13.03 8.90
CA ALA A 165 -3.26 13.38 7.74
C ALA A 165 -2.01 12.51 7.65
N VAL A 166 -1.60 12.21 6.42
CA VAL A 166 -0.32 11.57 6.11
C VAL A 166 0.38 12.39 5.05
N LYS A 167 1.64 12.68 5.25
CA LYS A 167 2.46 13.41 4.29
C LYS A 167 3.81 12.75 4.09
N ALA A 168 4.17 12.51 2.84
CA ALA A 168 5.49 12.05 2.43
C ALA A 168 6.13 13.08 1.50
N SER A 169 6.86 14.04 2.07
CA SER A 169 7.45 15.18 1.33
C SER A 169 6.41 15.90 0.45
N SER A 170 6.72 16.12 -0.84
CA SER A 170 5.77 16.55 -1.89
C SER A 170 5.21 15.38 -2.72
N LEU A 171 5.58 14.14 -2.39
CA LEU A 171 5.21 12.94 -3.15
C LEU A 171 3.80 12.46 -2.86
N VAL A 172 3.39 12.55 -1.58
CA VAL A 172 2.06 12.11 -1.12
C VAL A 172 1.54 13.06 -0.07
N GLU A 173 0.30 13.52 -0.24
CA GLU A 173 -0.45 14.27 0.78
C GLU A 173 -1.86 13.68 0.88
N MET A 174 -2.22 13.23 2.08
CA MET A 174 -3.51 12.63 2.38
C MET A 174 -4.09 13.31 3.62
N LYS A 175 -5.36 13.72 3.55
CA LYS A 175 -6.10 14.24 4.70
C LYS A 175 -7.55 13.80 4.60
N ALA A 176 -8.08 13.27 5.70
CA ALA A 176 -9.47 12.86 5.77
C ALA A 176 -10.05 13.07 7.17
N SER A 177 -11.36 13.10 7.24
CA SER A 177 -12.12 13.14 8.48
C SER A 177 -13.08 11.96 8.56
N ALA A 178 -13.20 11.36 9.74
CA ALA A 178 -14.12 10.27 10.02
C ALA A 178 -15.55 10.60 9.56
N ALA A 179 -16.18 9.68 8.86
CA ALA A 179 -17.56 9.83 8.41
C ALA A 179 -18.51 9.41 9.54
N MET A 180 -19.08 10.37 10.22
CA MET A 180 -20.06 10.13 11.28
C MET A 180 -21.44 9.83 10.66
N GLY A 181 -22.19 8.93 11.33
CA GLY A 181 -23.58 8.67 10.99
C GLY A 181 -24.51 9.81 11.42
N ILE A 182 -25.80 9.67 11.10
CA ILE A 182 -26.84 10.67 11.43
C ILE A 182 -27.16 10.74 12.94
N ASN A 183 -26.78 9.70 13.71
CA ASN A 183 -27.02 9.69 15.15
C ASN A 183 -26.09 10.70 15.85
N PRO A 184 -26.59 11.78 16.46
CA PRO A 184 -25.76 12.81 17.08
C PRO A 184 -25.07 12.33 18.36
N SER A 185 -25.50 11.21 18.93
CA SER A 185 -24.90 10.60 20.10
C SER A 185 -23.83 9.57 19.77
N ALA A 186 -23.57 9.31 18.47
CA ALA A 186 -22.55 8.38 18.07
C ALA A 186 -21.14 8.93 18.39
N THR A 187 -20.35 8.14 19.05
CA THR A 187 -18.93 8.43 19.38
C THR A 187 -17.96 7.83 18.38
N GLU A 188 -18.43 6.89 17.55
CA GLU A 188 -17.65 6.20 16.54
C GLU A 188 -18.14 6.54 15.13
N PRO A 189 -17.25 6.50 14.13
CA PRO A 189 -17.63 6.69 12.74
C PRO A 189 -18.42 5.49 12.20
N LEU A 190 -18.92 5.64 10.99
CA LEU A 190 -19.45 4.52 10.22
C LEU A 190 -18.33 3.52 9.93
N HIS A 191 -18.64 2.24 9.98
CA HIS A 191 -17.70 1.15 9.69
C HIS A 191 -18.25 0.24 8.60
N LEU A 192 -17.34 -0.43 7.90
CA LEU A 192 -17.60 -1.66 7.17
C LEU A 192 -16.96 -2.81 7.92
N ASP A 193 -17.70 -3.88 8.15
CA ASP A 193 -17.22 -5.11 8.78
C ASP A 193 -17.12 -6.23 7.73
N ASN A 194 -16.30 -7.25 8.00
CA ASN A 194 -16.07 -8.40 7.12
C ASN A 194 -15.59 -7.98 5.71
N THR A 195 -14.71 -6.99 5.67
CA THR A 195 -14.30 -6.40 4.39
C THR A 195 -13.37 -7.28 3.57
N GLY A 196 -12.64 -8.21 4.21
CA GLY A 196 -11.54 -8.94 3.57
C GLY A 196 -10.40 -8.03 3.09
N HIS A 197 -10.36 -6.78 3.56
CA HIS A 197 -9.31 -5.84 3.21
C HIS A 197 -7.98 -6.23 3.87
N PRO A 198 -6.82 -6.10 3.16
CA PRO A 198 -5.54 -6.55 3.70
C PRO A 198 -5.16 -5.85 5.01
N ALA A 199 -5.60 -4.60 5.23
CA ALA A 199 -5.29 -3.88 6.47
C ALA A 199 -6.07 -4.40 7.68
N ALA A 200 -7.38 -4.60 7.56
CA ALA A 200 -8.23 -5.04 8.66
C ALA A 200 -9.62 -5.50 8.16
N ASP A 201 -10.26 -6.40 8.90
CA ASP A 201 -11.64 -6.85 8.61
C ASP A 201 -12.70 -5.80 8.93
N ARG A 202 -12.41 -4.91 9.89
CA ARG A 202 -13.27 -3.77 10.26
C ARG A 202 -12.57 -2.47 9.90
N ILE A 203 -13.16 -1.68 9.02
CA ILE A 203 -12.61 -0.44 8.49
C ILE A 203 -13.51 0.74 8.86
N ALA A 204 -12.96 1.76 9.49
CA ALA A 204 -13.64 3.01 9.73
C ALA A 204 -13.67 3.85 8.45
N LEU A 205 -14.84 4.36 8.09
CA LEU A 205 -15.02 5.20 6.92
C LEU A 205 -14.64 6.65 7.21
N ALA A 206 -14.05 7.30 6.22
CA ALA A 206 -13.68 8.72 6.26
C ALA A 206 -13.95 9.39 4.91
N ARG A 207 -14.06 10.72 4.90
CA ARG A 207 -14.10 11.52 3.67
C ARG A 207 -12.77 12.21 3.49
N ALA A 208 -12.13 11.96 2.37
CA ALA A 208 -10.87 12.60 2.02
C ALA A 208 -11.13 14.05 1.60
N SER A 209 -10.50 14.99 2.31
CA SER A 209 -10.47 16.42 1.96
C SER A 209 -9.26 16.77 1.11
N GLU A 210 -8.23 15.93 1.11
CA GLU A 210 -7.02 16.08 0.31
C GLU A 210 -6.45 14.70 -0.01
N SER A 211 -6.12 14.50 -1.28
CA SER A 211 -5.46 13.30 -1.79
C SER A 211 -4.57 13.71 -2.95
N LYS A 212 -3.27 13.65 -2.76
CA LYS A 212 -2.28 13.97 -3.79
C LYS A 212 -1.22 12.88 -3.84
N VAL A 213 -0.91 12.44 -5.05
CA VAL A 213 0.15 11.45 -5.34
C VAL A 213 0.93 11.94 -6.53
N HIS A 214 2.23 12.17 -6.35
CA HIS A 214 3.18 12.56 -7.39
C HIS A 214 4.48 11.78 -7.20
N ALA A 215 4.42 10.46 -7.38
CA ALA A 215 5.55 9.58 -7.13
C ALA A 215 5.54 8.41 -8.10
N LEU A 216 6.73 7.93 -8.48
CA LEU A 216 6.91 6.69 -9.24
C LEU A 216 6.10 6.64 -10.56
N GLY A 217 5.88 7.82 -11.17
CA GLY A 217 5.11 7.96 -12.41
C GLY A 217 3.59 7.95 -12.23
N LEU A 218 3.10 7.89 -11.00
CA LEU A 218 1.69 8.12 -10.67
C LEU A 218 1.48 9.62 -10.39
N SER A 219 0.37 10.16 -10.91
CA SER A 219 -0.02 11.55 -10.68
C SER A 219 -1.52 11.65 -10.50
N TRP A 220 -1.93 12.14 -9.35
CA TRP A 220 -3.34 12.33 -9.00
C TRP A 220 -3.50 13.39 -7.92
N ASP A 221 -4.45 14.31 -8.12
CA ASP A 221 -4.83 15.35 -7.18
C ASP A 221 -6.35 15.39 -7.02
N ASP A 222 -6.82 15.41 -5.78
CA ASP A 222 -8.21 15.69 -5.45
C ASP A 222 -8.32 16.43 -4.10
N THR A 223 -9.01 17.55 -4.13
CA THR A 223 -9.32 18.37 -2.94
C THR A 223 -10.82 18.64 -2.84
N SER A 224 -11.63 17.87 -3.54
CA SER A 224 -13.10 18.07 -3.63
C SER A 224 -13.85 17.78 -2.33
N GLY A 225 -13.25 17.01 -1.41
CA GLY A 225 -13.93 16.53 -0.21
C GLY A 225 -14.96 15.43 -0.48
N LYS A 226 -15.02 14.89 -1.70
CA LYS A 226 -15.98 13.86 -2.13
C LYS A 226 -15.42 12.45 -2.13
N ASN A 227 -14.09 12.32 -2.13
CA ASN A 227 -13.42 11.05 -2.27
C ASN A 227 -13.49 10.21 -1.01
N ASN A 228 -13.29 8.92 -1.21
CA ASN A 228 -13.20 7.96 -0.14
C ASN A 228 -11.90 8.12 0.64
N GLY A 229 -12.02 8.06 1.96
CA GLY A 229 -10.95 7.82 2.90
C GLY A 229 -11.38 6.71 3.85
N GLN A 230 -10.40 6.04 4.43
CA GLN A 230 -10.63 4.99 5.42
C GLN A 230 -9.42 4.81 6.32
N TYR A 231 -9.62 4.19 7.49
CA TYR A 231 -8.55 3.91 8.43
C TYR A 231 -8.93 2.78 9.38
N ALA A 232 -7.93 2.14 9.97
CA ALA A 232 -8.11 1.09 10.96
C ALA A 232 -6.79 0.85 11.72
N PRO A 233 -6.80 0.25 12.90
CA PRO A 233 -5.63 -0.44 13.39
C PRO A 233 -5.34 -1.64 12.49
N PHE A 234 -4.07 -1.97 12.28
CA PHE A 234 -3.67 -3.16 11.53
C PHE A 234 -2.72 -4.05 12.34
N SER A 235 -2.74 -5.34 12.05
CA SER A 235 -1.83 -6.31 12.64
C SER A 235 -1.55 -7.43 11.64
N TRP A 236 -0.35 -7.47 11.12
CA TRP A 236 0.11 -8.43 10.12
C TRP A 236 1.22 -9.31 10.66
N LYS A 237 1.31 -10.52 10.14
CA LYS A 237 2.40 -11.45 10.43
C LYS A 237 2.66 -12.37 9.22
N SER A 238 3.86 -12.94 9.17
CA SER A 238 4.11 -14.09 8.32
C SER A 238 3.16 -15.25 8.65
N ALA A 239 2.85 -16.06 7.66
CA ALA A 239 2.05 -17.28 7.84
C ALA A 239 2.78 -18.30 8.72
#